data_243f368ec23a2d274441ae34af13ed38
#
_entry.id   243f368ec23a2d274441ae34af13ed38
#
_cell.length_a   1.000
_cell.length_b   1.000
_cell.length_c   1.000
_cell.angle_alpha   90.00
_cell.angle_beta   90.00
_cell.angle_gamma   90.00
#
_symmetry.space_group_name_H-M   'P 1'
#
loop_
_entity.id
_entity.type
_entity.pdbx_description
1 polymer ?
#
loop_
_entity_poly.entity_id
_entity_poly.type
_entity_poly.pdbx_seq_one_letter_code
_entity_poly.pdbx_strand_id
1 'polypeptide(L)'
;MTFLELVRKRCSVRQYSDRTVEPEKMNYVLEAARLAPSAVNKQPWHMLLVESEEKRQLLQSCYNREWFKQAPLYLIVCGDHTESWKRADGKDHLDIDVAILTEHLCLAAAEQGLGTCWVCNFDAPRVKELFALPEHIEPIVLLPLGYPADESVFEGEKKRKTLTEIYAHH
;
A
#
# COMPACT_ATOMS: atom_id res chain seq x y z
N MET A 1 13.96 -16.28 5.93
CA MET A 1 13.65 -15.79 4.56
C MET A 1 14.63 -14.67 4.23
N THR A 2 15.32 -14.75 3.10
CA THR A 2 16.18 -13.67 2.59
C THR A 2 15.33 -12.57 1.97
N PHE A 3 15.90 -11.36 1.79
CA PHE A 3 15.19 -10.27 1.11
C PHE A 3 14.76 -10.66 -0.32
N LEU A 4 15.60 -11.39 -1.06
CA LEU A 4 15.26 -11.83 -2.41
C LEU A 4 14.10 -12.85 -2.44
N GLU A 5 14.02 -13.74 -1.44
CA GLU A 5 12.87 -14.63 -1.27
C GLU A 5 11.60 -13.84 -0.94
N LEU A 6 11.70 -12.81 -0.08
CA LEU A 6 10.59 -11.94 0.27
C LEU A 6 10.04 -11.19 -0.95
N VAL A 7 10.90 -10.57 -1.76
CA VAL A 7 10.44 -9.87 -2.97
C VAL A 7 9.89 -10.83 -4.04
N ARG A 8 10.30 -12.10 -4.03
CA ARG A 8 9.67 -13.14 -4.85
C ARG A 8 8.29 -13.53 -4.31
N LYS A 9 8.13 -13.64 -3.01
CA LYS A 9 6.89 -14.00 -2.33
C LYS A 9 5.81 -12.89 -2.50
N ARG A 10 6.14 -11.63 -2.22
CA ARG A 10 5.17 -10.52 -2.29
C ARG A 10 4.46 -10.48 -3.67
N CYS A 11 3.15 -10.55 -3.66
CA CYS A 11 2.32 -10.46 -4.86
C CYS A 11 1.05 -9.62 -4.60
N SER A 12 0.30 -9.29 -5.66
CA SER A 12 -0.98 -8.60 -5.55
C SER A 12 -2.09 -9.61 -5.29
N VAL A 13 -2.52 -9.69 -4.03
CA VAL A 13 -3.59 -10.58 -3.58
C VAL A 13 -4.95 -9.93 -3.84
N ARG A 14 -5.87 -10.68 -4.44
CA ARG A 14 -7.24 -10.24 -4.79
C ARG A 14 -8.32 -11.23 -4.34
N GLN A 15 -7.99 -12.13 -3.44
CA GLN A 15 -8.94 -13.03 -2.77
C GLN A 15 -8.49 -13.15 -1.33
N TYR A 16 -9.34 -12.73 -0.41
CA TYR A 16 -9.04 -12.69 1.02
C TYR A 16 -9.92 -13.68 1.77
N SER A 17 -9.37 -14.26 2.85
CA SER A 17 -10.14 -15.01 3.82
C SER A 17 -10.78 -14.05 4.83
N ASP A 18 -11.73 -14.57 5.59
CA ASP A 18 -12.39 -13.87 6.71
C ASP A 18 -11.55 -13.88 8.00
N ARG A 19 -10.35 -14.47 7.96
CA ARG A 19 -9.46 -14.53 9.11
C ARG A 19 -9.04 -13.13 9.55
N THR A 20 -9.22 -12.86 10.84
CA THR A 20 -8.79 -11.60 11.46
C THR A 20 -7.28 -11.48 11.44
N VAL A 21 -6.77 -10.30 11.12
CA VAL A 21 -5.34 -9.97 11.22
C VAL A 21 -5.01 -9.64 12.67
N GLU A 22 -3.99 -10.27 13.20
CA GLU A 22 -3.53 -10.08 14.57
C GLU A 22 -2.92 -8.65 14.73
N PRO A 23 -3.24 -7.94 15.83
CA PRO A 23 -2.70 -6.60 16.07
C PRO A 23 -1.18 -6.51 16.01
N GLU A 24 -0.48 -7.56 16.47
CA GLU A 24 0.98 -7.62 16.46
C GLU A 24 1.54 -7.61 15.04
N LYS A 25 0.89 -8.31 14.11
CA LYS A 25 1.27 -8.29 12.69
C LYS A 25 1.01 -6.94 12.05
N MET A 26 -0.13 -6.32 12.39
CA MET A 26 -0.45 -4.99 11.89
C MET A 26 0.57 -3.96 12.41
N ASN A 27 0.93 -4.02 13.69
CA ASN A 27 1.95 -3.17 14.28
C ASN A 27 3.31 -3.36 13.60
N TYR A 28 3.69 -4.61 13.29
CA TYR A 28 4.90 -4.90 12.54
C TYR A 28 4.91 -4.25 11.16
N VAL A 29 3.80 -4.35 10.42
CA VAL A 29 3.65 -3.76 9.08
C VAL A 29 3.74 -2.24 9.13
N LEU A 30 3.08 -1.61 10.12
CA LEU A 30 3.13 -0.15 10.30
C LEU A 30 4.51 0.34 10.72
N GLU A 31 5.23 -0.40 11.57
CA GLU A 31 6.59 -0.05 11.97
C GLU A 31 7.58 -0.14 10.80
N ALA A 32 7.46 -1.17 9.96
CA ALA A 32 8.28 -1.27 8.75
C ALA A 32 8.05 -0.07 7.81
N ALA A 33 6.80 0.36 7.66
CA ALA A 33 6.47 1.56 6.89
C ALA A 33 7.05 2.83 7.51
N ARG A 34 6.93 3.00 8.83
CA ARG A 34 7.50 4.15 9.56
C ARG A 34 9.00 4.31 9.34
N LEU A 35 9.72 3.22 9.10
CA LEU A 35 11.16 3.20 8.84
C LEU A 35 11.53 3.46 7.37
N ALA A 36 10.56 3.67 6.49
CA ALA A 36 10.81 3.97 5.08
C ALA A 36 11.58 5.29 4.93
N PRO A 37 12.53 5.38 4.00
CA PRO A 37 13.21 6.64 3.69
C PRO A 37 12.30 7.56 2.87
N SER A 38 12.55 8.86 2.95
CA SER A 38 11.90 9.88 2.11
C SER A 38 12.90 10.93 1.65
N ALA A 39 12.53 11.70 0.64
CA ALA A 39 13.37 12.79 0.15
C ALA A 39 13.69 13.79 1.29
N VAL A 40 15.00 14.00 1.56
CA VAL A 40 15.51 14.86 2.64
C VAL A 40 14.91 14.54 4.03
N ASN A 41 14.44 13.28 4.21
CA ASN A 41 13.76 12.81 5.43
C ASN A 41 12.52 13.64 5.82
N LYS A 42 11.77 14.09 4.82
CA LYS A 42 10.54 14.88 5.00
C LYS A 42 9.38 14.07 5.58
N GLN A 43 9.27 12.79 5.22
CA GLN A 43 8.21 11.87 5.67
C GLN A 43 6.79 12.43 5.44
N PRO A 44 6.46 12.88 4.22
CA PRO A 44 5.25 13.62 3.90
C PRO A 44 4.05 12.70 3.70
N TRP A 45 3.79 11.78 4.63
CA TRP A 45 2.77 10.76 4.51
C TRP A 45 1.92 10.58 5.75
N HIS A 46 0.70 10.13 5.54
CA HIS A 46 -0.22 9.71 6.58
C HIS A 46 -0.87 8.38 6.18
N MET A 47 -1.18 7.56 7.17
CA MET A 47 -1.86 6.29 6.97
C MET A 47 -3.13 6.26 7.81
N LEU A 48 -4.27 5.92 7.20
CA LEU A 48 -5.52 5.69 7.92
C LEU A 48 -5.84 4.19 7.84
N LEU A 49 -5.89 3.54 9.01
CA LEU A 49 -6.35 2.16 9.10
C LEU A 49 -7.88 2.14 9.15
N VAL A 50 -8.49 1.37 8.25
CA VAL A 50 -9.94 1.25 8.09
C VAL A 50 -10.35 -0.17 8.44
N GLU A 51 -10.95 -0.36 9.63
CA GLU A 51 -11.31 -1.66 10.20
C GLU A 51 -12.81 -1.80 10.43
N SER A 52 -13.50 -0.71 10.88
CA SER A 52 -14.92 -0.78 11.17
C SER A 52 -15.74 -1.06 9.91
N GLU A 53 -16.78 -1.87 10.05
CA GLU A 53 -17.67 -2.25 8.93
C GLU A 53 -18.22 -1.02 8.20
N GLU A 54 -18.68 -0.02 8.95
CA GLU A 54 -19.20 1.23 8.40
C GLU A 54 -18.15 1.93 7.50
N LYS A 55 -16.92 2.11 7.99
CA LYS A 55 -15.86 2.79 7.25
C LYS A 55 -15.36 1.98 6.06
N ARG A 56 -15.33 0.64 6.19
CA ARG A 56 -15.01 -0.25 5.07
C ARG A 56 -16.04 -0.09 3.94
N GLN A 57 -17.33 -0.08 4.24
CA GLN A 57 -18.39 0.10 3.24
C GLN A 57 -18.29 1.46 2.53
N LEU A 58 -17.99 2.54 3.27
CA LEU A 58 -17.72 3.85 2.68
C LEU A 58 -16.55 3.78 1.70
N LEU A 59 -15.42 3.19 2.10
CA LEU A 59 -14.24 3.07 1.25
C LEU A 59 -14.50 2.20 0.00
N GLN A 60 -15.22 1.11 0.17
CA GLN A 60 -15.60 0.19 -0.91
C GLN A 60 -16.47 0.88 -1.98
N SER A 61 -17.24 1.90 -1.61
CA SER A 61 -18.00 2.70 -2.58
C SER A 61 -17.12 3.55 -3.51
N CYS A 62 -15.86 3.79 -3.12
CA CYS A 62 -14.88 4.56 -3.93
C CYS A 62 -14.13 3.69 -4.94
N TYR A 63 -14.18 2.37 -4.80
CA TYR A 63 -13.57 1.42 -5.73
C TYR A 63 -14.44 0.16 -5.86
N ASN A 64 -15.36 0.19 -6.81
CA ASN A 64 -16.39 -0.85 -6.97
C ASN A 64 -15.83 -2.09 -7.68
N ARG A 65 -15.16 -2.97 -6.92
CA ARG A 65 -14.69 -4.29 -7.35
C ARG A 65 -15.01 -5.33 -6.28
N GLU A 66 -15.62 -6.44 -6.68
CA GLU A 66 -16.06 -7.47 -5.73
C GLU A 66 -14.91 -8.07 -4.93
N TRP A 67 -13.75 -8.27 -5.55
CA TRP A 67 -12.58 -8.77 -4.84
C TRP A 67 -12.07 -7.79 -3.76
N PHE A 68 -12.22 -6.48 -3.99
CA PHE A 68 -11.80 -5.44 -3.04
C PHE A 68 -12.64 -5.49 -1.76
N LYS A 69 -13.94 -5.79 -1.91
CA LYS A 69 -14.88 -5.88 -0.79
C LYS A 69 -14.60 -7.05 0.15
N GLN A 70 -13.82 -8.05 -0.28
CA GLN A 70 -13.47 -9.21 0.53
C GLN A 70 -12.40 -8.91 1.59
N ALA A 71 -11.64 -7.85 1.44
CA ALA A 71 -10.55 -7.54 2.38
C ALA A 71 -11.12 -7.20 3.78
N PRO A 72 -10.55 -7.79 4.85
CA PRO A 72 -11.02 -7.55 6.21
C PRO A 72 -10.67 -6.16 6.73
N LEU A 73 -9.60 -5.54 6.18
CA LEU A 73 -9.18 -4.19 6.54
C LEU A 73 -8.44 -3.51 5.38
N TYR A 74 -8.28 -2.18 5.49
CA TYR A 74 -7.60 -1.38 4.48
C TYR A 74 -6.70 -0.34 5.13
N LEU A 75 -5.64 0.04 4.43
CA LEU A 75 -4.92 1.28 4.67
C LEU A 75 -5.22 2.26 3.54
N ILE A 76 -5.62 3.49 3.89
CA ILE A 76 -5.59 4.63 2.96
C ILE A 76 -4.22 5.28 3.17
N VAL A 77 -3.37 5.18 2.17
CA VAL A 77 -2.04 5.81 2.21
C VAL A 77 -2.14 7.16 1.53
N CYS A 78 -1.90 8.20 2.30
CA CYS A 78 -2.03 9.58 1.88
C CYS A 78 -0.68 10.28 1.84
N GLY A 79 -0.57 11.31 1.02
CA GLY A 79 0.55 12.22 0.99
C GLY A 79 0.14 13.64 1.40
N ASP A 80 1.08 14.40 1.98
CA ASP A 80 0.93 15.79 2.35
C ASP A 80 1.75 16.69 1.40
N HIS A 81 1.06 17.43 0.53
CA HIS A 81 1.68 18.33 -0.43
C HIS A 81 2.41 19.52 0.20
N THR A 82 2.09 19.87 1.45
CA THR A 82 2.74 20.99 2.17
C THR A 82 4.09 20.59 2.75
N GLU A 83 4.28 19.28 3.03
CA GLU A 83 5.50 18.73 3.60
C GLU A 83 6.40 18.08 2.55
N SER A 84 5.90 17.81 1.35
CA SER A 84 6.65 17.12 0.29
C SER A 84 7.89 17.89 -0.15
N TRP A 85 8.95 17.16 -0.54
CA TRP A 85 10.12 17.77 -1.16
C TRP A 85 9.87 18.05 -2.64
N LYS A 86 10.28 19.23 -3.08
CA LYS A 86 10.20 19.64 -4.48
C LYS A 86 11.59 19.80 -5.06
N ARG A 87 11.83 19.15 -6.19
CA ARG A 87 13.06 19.29 -6.96
C ARG A 87 13.21 20.72 -7.49
N ALA A 88 14.42 21.15 -7.84
CA ALA A 88 14.70 22.53 -8.28
C ALA A 88 13.89 22.98 -9.52
N ASP A 89 13.42 22.04 -10.34
CA ASP A 89 12.55 22.30 -11.49
C ASP A 89 11.04 22.33 -11.11
N GLY A 90 10.71 22.27 -9.83
CA GLY A 90 9.34 22.29 -9.32
C GLY A 90 8.65 20.93 -9.23
N LYS A 91 9.30 19.84 -9.67
CA LYS A 91 8.67 18.50 -9.57
C LYS A 91 8.47 18.11 -8.11
N ASP A 92 7.21 17.86 -7.76
CA ASP A 92 6.83 17.28 -6.47
C ASP A 92 7.24 15.80 -6.40
N HIS A 93 7.87 15.40 -5.31
CA HIS A 93 8.30 14.03 -5.07
C HIS A 93 7.38 13.24 -4.14
N LEU A 94 6.21 13.77 -3.83
CA LEU A 94 5.24 13.15 -2.91
C LEU A 94 4.91 11.72 -3.28
N ASP A 95 4.55 11.48 -4.56
CA ASP A 95 4.21 10.14 -5.05
C ASP A 95 5.37 9.15 -4.90
N ILE A 96 6.61 9.62 -5.07
CA ILE A 96 7.81 8.80 -4.91
C ILE A 96 7.96 8.37 -3.45
N ASP A 97 7.84 9.31 -2.51
CA ASP A 97 7.97 9.04 -1.08
C ASP A 97 6.83 8.09 -0.61
N VAL A 98 5.59 8.36 -1.02
CA VAL A 98 4.44 7.50 -0.70
C VAL A 98 4.60 6.10 -1.32
N ALA A 99 5.17 5.99 -2.54
CA ALA A 99 5.43 4.70 -3.16
C ALA A 99 6.47 3.87 -2.37
N ILE A 100 7.52 4.51 -1.86
CA ILE A 100 8.55 3.85 -1.03
C ILE A 100 7.90 3.30 0.25
N LEU A 101 7.14 4.12 0.97
CA LEU A 101 6.42 3.70 2.17
C LEU A 101 5.45 2.54 1.88
N THR A 102 4.68 2.63 0.80
CA THR A 102 3.69 1.60 0.44
C THR A 102 4.36 0.27 0.10
N GLU A 103 5.52 0.28 -0.56
CA GLU A 103 6.23 -0.98 -0.81
C GLU A 103 6.79 -1.59 0.48
N HIS A 104 7.22 -0.78 1.48
CA HIS A 104 7.57 -1.29 2.80
C HIS A 104 6.37 -1.97 3.48
N LEU A 105 5.16 -1.39 3.41
CA LEU A 105 3.92 -2.01 3.87
C LEU A 105 3.70 -3.37 3.20
N CYS A 106 3.83 -3.43 1.87
CA CYS A 106 3.59 -4.63 1.08
C CYS A 106 4.59 -5.76 1.38
N LEU A 107 5.86 -5.42 1.54
CA LEU A 107 6.91 -6.38 1.86
C LEU A 107 6.75 -6.92 3.28
N ALA A 108 6.54 -6.03 4.26
CA ALA A 108 6.32 -6.44 5.65
C ALA A 108 5.05 -7.29 5.79
N ALA A 109 3.96 -6.95 5.11
CA ALA A 109 2.76 -7.77 5.08
C ALA A 109 3.03 -9.17 4.51
N ALA A 110 3.74 -9.27 3.38
CA ALA A 110 4.11 -10.55 2.77
C ALA A 110 5.02 -11.41 3.68
N GLU A 111 5.91 -10.78 4.44
CA GLU A 111 6.74 -11.46 5.44
C GLU A 111 5.90 -12.08 6.55
N GLN A 112 4.85 -11.36 6.98
CA GLN A 112 3.89 -11.83 7.99
C GLN A 112 2.84 -12.80 7.44
N GLY A 113 2.92 -13.20 6.15
CA GLY A 113 1.95 -14.08 5.50
C GLY A 113 0.63 -13.38 5.13
N LEU A 114 0.63 -12.06 5.12
CA LEU A 114 -0.52 -11.24 4.72
C LEU A 114 -0.42 -10.85 3.23
N GLY A 115 -1.57 -10.77 2.58
CA GLY A 115 -1.71 -10.32 1.22
C GLY A 115 -2.09 -8.85 1.15
N THR A 116 -1.56 -8.15 0.16
CA THR A 116 -1.91 -6.77 -0.17
C THR A 116 -2.10 -6.60 -1.68
N CYS A 117 -2.75 -5.52 -2.07
CA CYS A 117 -2.80 -5.12 -3.48
C CYS A 117 -2.82 -3.59 -3.60
N TRP A 118 -1.92 -3.02 -4.39
CA TRP A 118 -1.94 -1.59 -4.70
C TRP A 118 -3.15 -1.23 -5.55
N VAL A 119 -3.94 -0.27 -5.11
CA VAL A 119 -5.06 0.30 -5.85
C VAL A 119 -4.86 1.81 -5.92
N CYS A 120 -4.58 2.32 -7.13
CA CYS A 120 -4.43 3.76 -7.39
C CYS A 120 -5.54 4.33 -8.27
N ASN A 121 -6.26 3.48 -9.01
CA ASN A 121 -7.39 3.93 -9.85
C ASN A 121 -8.70 3.80 -9.08
N PHE A 122 -8.99 4.76 -8.21
CA PHE A 122 -10.20 4.86 -7.38
C PHE A 122 -10.73 6.31 -7.39
N ASP A 123 -11.90 6.54 -6.83
CA ASP A 123 -12.49 7.87 -6.68
C ASP A 123 -11.82 8.63 -5.49
N ALA A 124 -10.65 9.24 -5.75
CA ALA A 124 -9.87 9.93 -4.75
C ALA A 124 -10.60 11.16 -4.17
N PRO A 125 -11.31 12.02 -4.95
CA PRO A 125 -12.13 13.09 -4.40
C PRO A 125 -13.18 12.59 -3.41
N ARG A 126 -13.84 11.47 -3.72
CA ARG A 126 -14.84 10.86 -2.84
C ARG A 126 -14.23 10.30 -1.57
N VAL A 127 -13.05 9.67 -1.63
CA VAL A 127 -12.32 9.24 -0.41
C VAL A 127 -12.03 10.45 0.46
N LYS A 128 -11.53 11.53 -0.13
CA LYS A 128 -11.22 12.77 0.59
C LYS A 128 -12.43 13.34 1.33
N GLU A 129 -13.58 13.36 0.68
CA GLU A 129 -14.85 13.80 1.27
C GLU A 129 -15.29 12.87 2.42
N LEU A 130 -15.40 11.55 2.17
CA LEU A 130 -15.94 10.58 3.12
C LEU A 130 -15.08 10.38 4.36
N PHE A 131 -13.77 10.61 4.24
CA PHE A 131 -12.82 10.52 5.36
C PHE A 131 -12.41 11.88 5.91
N ALA A 132 -13.06 12.97 5.46
CA ALA A 132 -12.83 14.35 5.90
C ALA A 132 -11.34 14.75 5.86
N LEU A 133 -10.64 14.38 4.79
CA LEU A 133 -9.23 14.71 4.63
C LEU A 133 -9.06 16.21 4.32
N PRO A 134 -8.08 16.90 4.95
CA PRO A 134 -7.74 18.27 4.63
C PRO A 134 -7.37 18.46 3.14
N GLU A 135 -7.46 19.70 2.65
CA GLU A 135 -7.20 20.00 1.22
C GLU A 135 -5.79 19.59 0.78
N HIS A 136 -4.78 19.77 1.63
CA HIS A 136 -3.39 19.45 1.36
C HIS A 136 -3.05 17.96 1.48
N ILE A 137 -3.96 17.15 2.00
CA ILE A 137 -3.80 15.68 2.11
C ILE A 137 -4.45 15.01 0.91
N GLU A 138 -3.67 14.25 0.15
CA GLU A 138 -4.12 13.47 -1.00
C GLU A 138 -4.12 11.97 -0.68
N PRO A 139 -5.25 11.26 -0.83
CA PRO A 139 -5.25 9.80 -0.80
C PRO A 139 -4.66 9.28 -2.11
N ILE A 140 -3.50 8.60 -2.04
CA ILE A 140 -2.72 8.17 -3.20
C ILE A 140 -2.89 6.67 -3.47
N VAL A 141 -2.94 5.85 -2.41
CA VAL A 141 -3.10 4.39 -2.53
C VAL A 141 -4.16 3.88 -1.57
N LEU A 142 -5.07 3.04 -2.07
CA LEU A 142 -5.87 2.15 -1.24
C LEU A 142 -5.18 0.79 -1.18
N LEU A 143 -4.87 0.33 0.01
CA LEU A 143 -4.17 -0.93 0.25
C LEU A 143 -5.06 -1.89 1.05
N PRO A 144 -5.89 -2.74 0.39
CA PRO A 144 -6.55 -3.84 1.07
C PRO A 144 -5.50 -4.80 1.65
N LEU A 145 -5.74 -5.29 2.85
CA LEU A 145 -4.83 -6.14 3.60
C LEU A 145 -5.60 -7.22 4.37
N GLY A 146 -5.06 -8.44 4.36
CA GLY A 146 -5.62 -9.59 5.04
C GLY A 146 -4.92 -10.88 4.65
N TYR A 147 -5.34 -11.99 5.22
CA TYR A 147 -4.86 -13.29 4.78
C TYR A 147 -5.41 -13.64 3.40
N PRO A 148 -4.59 -14.16 2.48
CA PRO A 148 -5.12 -14.66 1.21
C PRO A 148 -6.07 -15.84 1.46
N ALA A 149 -7.10 -15.99 0.62
CA ALA A 149 -8.00 -17.13 0.67
C ALA A 149 -7.27 -18.45 0.35
N ASP A 150 -6.21 -18.38 -0.46
CA ASP A 150 -5.32 -19.49 -0.81
C ASP A 150 -3.87 -19.01 -0.71
N GLU A 151 -3.08 -19.62 0.17
CA GLU A 151 -1.67 -19.27 0.40
C GLU A 151 -0.77 -19.64 -0.79
N SER A 152 -1.20 -20.53 -1.69
CA SER A 152 -0.45 -20.88 -2.91
C SER A 152 -0.23 -19.68 -3.85
N VAL A 153 -0.99 -18.60 -3.66
CA VAL A 153 -0.79 -17.33 -4.39
C VAL A 153 0.64 -16.78 -4.24
N PHE A 154 1.32 -17.09 -3.14
CA PHE A 154 2.68 -16.66 -2.87
C PHE A 154 3.75 -17.49 -3.61
N GLU A 155 3.38 -18.62 -4.19
CA GLU A 155 4.26 -19.54 -4.94
C GLU A 155 4.27 -19.25 -6.44
N GLY A 156 3.38 -18.36 -6.90
CA GLY A 156 3.21 -18.03 -8.31
C GLY A 156 4.46 -17.40 -8.95
N GLU A 157 4.80 -17.85 -10.15
CA GLU A 157 5.89 -17.27 -10.93
C GLU A 157 5.58 -15.81 -11.33
N LYS A 158 6.56 -14.92 -11.18
CA LYS A 158 6.44 -13.53 -11.56
C LYS A 158 6.99 -13.28 -12.96
N LYS A 159 6.12 -12.86 -13.86
CA LYS A 159 6.57 -12.34 -15.16
C LYS A 159 7.24 -10.98 -14.96
N ARG A 160 8.52 -10.88 -15.28
CA ARG A 160 9.33 -9.66 -15.22
C ARG A 160 10.19 -9.56 -16.46
N LYS A 161 10.56 -8.36 -16.84
CA LYS A 161 11.61 -8.12 -17.83
C LYS A 161 12.92 -8.74 -17.36
N THR A 162 13.75 -9.12 -18.32
CA THR A 162 15.12 -9.58 -18.03
C THR A 162 15.99 -8.44 -17.50
N LEU A 163 17.09 -8.76 -16.83
CA LEU A 163 18.01 -7.72 -16.37
C LEU A 163 18.55 -6.87 -17.51
N THR A 164 18.82 -7.45 -18.67
CA THR A 164 19.33 -6.75 -19.87
C THR A 164 18.34 -5.76 -20.47
N GLU A 165 17.01 -5.92 -20.19
CA GLU A 165 15.99 -4.97 -20.63
C GLU A 165 15.83 -3.76 -19.69
N ILE A 166 16.31 -3.85 -18.45
CA ILE A 166 16.13 -2.81 -17.43
C ILE A 166 17.43 -2.23 -16.90
N TYR A 167 18.56 -2.81 -17.28
CA TYR A 167 19.90 -2.41 -16.83
C TYR A 167 20.85 -2.31 -18.00
N ALA A 168 21.58 -1.21 -18.08
CA ALA A 168 22.67 -1.01 -19.02
C ALA A 168 23.97 -0.67 -18.26
N HIS A 169 25.08 -1.23 -18.71
CA HIS A 169 26.40 -0.89 -18.20
C HIS A 169 27.04 0.12 -19.17
N HIS A 170 27.47 1.29 -18.67
CA HIS A 170 28.13 2.36 -19.41
C HIS A 170 29.54 2.57 -18.92
#